data_26a9ac902b195cf1f51ca207ace51b16
#
_entry.id   26a9ac902b195cf1f51ca207ace51b16
#
_cell.length_a   1.000
_cell.length_b   1.000
_cell.length_c   1.000
_cell.angle_alpha   90.00
_cell.angle_beta   90.00
_cell.angle_gamma   90.00
#
_symmetry.space_group_name_H-M   'P 1'
#
loop_
_entity.id
_entity.type
_entity.pdbx_description
1 polymer ?
#
loop_
_entity_poly.entity_id
_entity_poly.type
_entity_poly.pdbx_seq_one_letter_code
_entity_poly.pdbx_strand_id
1 'polypeptide(L)'
;RHSRLGYTNLSSASAVEENFMNAVKDLRSLGYKRISLKTGSYGMEALAMSIKYASEAKLDLLTIDGSGGGTGMSPWNMMESWGVPSILLHAKAYEYAKLLESKGKTVVNMAFAGGIAKEDQIFKALALGAPYVKLICMGRSLMIPGYLGSNIEGVINPSKKEQLNGNWDDLPKTVTKYGSTPEEIFAGYYDVQKKVGKDEMKNIPLGAIAVYTLCDKLGAGLQQLMAGNRIFKTEGITRNEIFSANRETEAETGIPFITDVQDEKAKEILSK
;
A
#
# COMPACT_ATOMS: atom_id res chain seq x y z
N ARG A 1 -12.14 12.18 -16.83
CA ARG A 1 -11.42 11.27 -15.94
C ARG A 1 -12.26 11.02 -14.70
N HIS A 2 -12.21 9.82 -14.18
CA HIS A 2 -13.02 9.35 -13.04
C HIS A 2 -12.91 10.22 -11.78
N SER A 3 -11.80 10.94 -11.58
CA SER A 3 -11.61 11.88 -10.45
C SER A 3 -12.59 13.06 -10.43
N ARG A 4 -13.34 13.27 -11.49
CA ARG A 4 -14.36 14.33 -11.57
C ARG A 4 -15.77 13.85 -11.23
N LEU A 5 -15.96 12.56 -11.02
CA LEU A 5 -17.24 12.02 -10.60
C LEU A 5 -17.56 12.55 -9.18
N GLY A 6 -18.62 13.34 -9.08
CA GLY A 6 -19.06 13.94 -7.84
C GLY A 6 -18.44 15.28 -7.46
N TYR A 7 -17.37 15.73 -8.14
CA TYR A 7 -16.72 17.01 -7.81
C TYR A 7 -17.28 18.23 -8.53
N THR A 8 -18.10 18.01 -9.54
CA THR A 8 -18.62 19.11 -10.36
C THR A 8 -19.78 19.86 -9.72
N ASN A 9 -20.33 19.35 -8.63
CA ASN A 9 -21.44 19.99 -7.92
C ASN A 9 -21.29 19.78 -6.41
N LEU A 10 -20.34 20.46 -5.83
CA LEU A 10 -20.03 20.42 -4.38
C LEU A 10 -21.00 21.23 -3.52
N SER A 11 -22.10 21.71 -4.08
CA SER A 11 -23.05 22.55 -3.36
C SER A 11 -23.81 21.83 -2.24
N SER A 12 -23.85 20.50 -2.25
CA SER A 12 -24.39 19.70 -1.15
C SER A 12 -23.82 18.28 -1.13
N ALA A 13 -23.69 17.67 0.05
CA ALA A 13 -23.28 16.28 0.21
C ALA A 13 -24.25 15.32 -0.51
N SER A 14 -25.53 15.63 -0.56
CA SER A 14 -26.55 14.83 -1.24
C SER A 14 -26.36 14.79 -2.76
N ALA A 15 -25.99 15.93 -3.39
CA ALA A 15 -25.72 15.96 -4.83
C ALA A 15 -24.46 15.14 -5.18
N VAL A 16 -23.44 15.16 -4.34
CA VAL A 16 -22.22 14.33 -4.51
C VAL A 16 -22.59 12.85 -4.42
N GLU A 17 -23.41 12.47 -3.45
CA GLU A 17 -23.89 11.10 -3.27
C GLU A 17 -24.67 10.59 -4.47
N GLU A 18 -25.67 11.37 -4.94
CA GLU A 18 -26.50 11.01 -6.09
C GLU A 18 -25.66 10.84 -7.35
N ASN A 19 -24.76 11.76 -7.65
CA ASN A 19 -23.87 11.69 -8.81
C ASN A 19 -22.96 10.46 -8.74
N PHE A 20 -22.46 10.13 -7.57
CA PHE A 20 -21.61 8.95 -7.36
C PHE A 20 -22.41 7.66 -7.60
N MET A 21 -23.59 7.52 -7.00
CA MET A 21 -24.45 6.34 -7.15
C MET A 21 -24.88 6.15 -8.61
N ASN A 22 -25.23 7.22 -9.31
CA ASN A 22 -25.57 7.17 -10.73
C ASN A 22 -24.38 6.71 -11.58
N ALA A 23 -23.18 7.23 -11.33
CA ALA A 23 -21.99 6.81 -12.06
C ALA A 23 -21.66 5.30 -11.84
N VAL A 24 -21.81 4.79 -10.62
CA VAL A 24 -21.64 3.34 -10.36
C VAL A 24 -22.71 2.53 -11.06
N LYS A 25 -23.97 2.99 -11.08
CA LYS A 25 -25.07 2.33 -11.79
C LYS A 25 -24.80 2.26 -13.30
N ASP A 26 -24.31 3.37 -13.88
CA ASP A 26 -23.97 3.43 -15.30
C ASP A 26 -22.83 2.45 -15.65
N LEU A 27 -21.78 2.39 -14.83
CA LEU A 27 -20.71 1.42 -15.02
C LEU A 27 -21.23 -0.02 -14.96
N ARG A 28 -22.15 -0.34 -14.06
CA ARG A 28 -22.76 -1.66 -13.98
C ARG A 28 -23.61 -1.97 -15.22
N SER A 29 -24.37 -1.00 -15.72
CA SER A 29 -25.18 -1.14 -16.94
C SER A 29 -24.34 -1.38 -18.19
N LEU A 30 -23.10 -0.87 -18.22
CA LEU A 30 -22.09 -1.13 -19.25
C LEU A 30 -21.39 -2.49 -19.09
N GLY A 31 -21.78 -3.30 -18.10
CA GLY A 31 -21.27 -4.67 -17.91
C GLY A 31 -20.03 -4.78 -17.03
N TYR A 32 -19.57 -3.71 -16.37
CA TYR A 32 -18.47 -3.80 -15.42
C TYR A 32 -18.87 -4.61 -14.18
N LYS A 33 -18.20 -5.74 -13.97
CA LYS A 33 -18.47 -6.66 -12.86
C LYS A 33 -17.76 -6.27 -11.58
N ARG A 34 -16.56 -5.69 -11.70
CA ARG A 34 -15.75 -5.21 -10.57
C ARG A 34 -15.54 -3.72 -10.69
N ILE A 35 -15.90 -3.00 -9.64
CA ILE A 35 -15.78 -1.54 -9.58
C ILE A 35 -15.04 -1.19 -8.30
N SER A 36 -13.96 -0.45 -8.43
CA SER A 36 -13.18 0.06 -7.31
C SER A 36 -13.06 1.57 -7.37
N LEU A 37 -12.93 2.19 -6.21
CA LEU A 37 -12.62 3.61 -6.06
C LEU A 37 -11.22 3.76 -5.48
N LYS A 38 -10.45 4.71 -5.98
CA LYS A 38 -9.24 5.20 -5.32
C LYS A 38 -9.42 6.67 -4.97
N THR A 39 -9.19 6.99 -3.70
CA THR A 39 -9.18 8.37 -3.17
C THR A 39 -7.78 8.75 -2.71
N GLY A 40 -7.54 10.05 -2.58
CA GLY A 40 -6.29 10.61 -2.09
C GLY A 40 -6.40 11.15 -0.66
N SER A 41 -5.40 11.93 -0.26
CA SER A 41 -5.24 12.49 1.09
C SER A 41 -5.99 13.83 1.29
N TYR A 42 -7.25 13.91 0.86
CA TYR A 42 -7.98 15.17 0.75
C TYR A 42 -8.63 15.70 2.05
N GLY A 43 -8.57 14.95 3.13
CA GLY A 43 -9.15 15.33 4.41
C GLY A 43 -10.28 14.41 4.88
N MET A 44 -10.77 14.68 6.10
CA MET A 44 -11.64 13.76 6.82
C MET A 44 -13.06 13.67 6.24
N GLU A 45 -13.59 14.78 5.74
CA GLU A 45 -14.91 14.80 5.12
C GLU A 45 -14.92 13.95 3.82
N ALA A 46 -13.93 14.16 2.95
CA ALA A 46 -13.79 13.38 1.72
C ALA A 46 -13.55 11.88 2.02
N LEU A 47 -12.78 11.56 3.07
CA LEU A 47 -12.58 10.21 3.52
C LEU A 47 -13.89 9.57 3.98
N ALA A 48 -14.67 10.26 4.81
CA ALA A 48 -15.95 9.77 5.31
C ALA A 48 -16.95 9.52 4.16
N MET A 49 -17.06 10.47 3.22
CA MET A 49 -17.88 10.31 2.02
C MET A 49 -17.43 9.11 1.18
N SER A 50 -16.12 8.95 0.97
CA SER A 50 -15.59 7.83 0.20
C SER A 50 -15.93 6.48 0.83
N ILE A 51 -15.78 6.33 2.14
CA ILE A 51 -16.11 5.09 2.86
C ILE A 51 -17.62 4.82 2.79
N LYS A 52 -18.45 5.84 3.08
CA LYS A 52 -19.91 5.70 3.05
C LYS A 52 -20.40 5.31 1.67
N TYR A 53 -20.05 6.08 0.65
CA TYR A 53 -20.59 5.88 -0.71
C TYR A 53 -20.05 4.61 -1.37
N ALA A 54 -18.78 4.27 -1.18
CA ALA A 54 -18.23 3.01 -1.67
C ALA A 54 -18.92 1.80 -1.03
N SER A 55 -19.28 1.89 0.27
CA SER A 55 -19.99 0.85 0.99
C SER A 55 -21.44 0.71 0.51
N GLU A 56 -22.17 1.82 0.41
CA GLU A 56 -23.57 1.84 -0.05
C GLU A 56 -23.72 1.42 -1.51
N ALA A 57 -22.80 1.84 -2.38
CA ALA A 57 -22.74 1.41 -3.78
C ALA A 57 -22.22 -0.02 -3.96
N LYS A 58 -21.82 -0.71 -2.86
CA LYS A 58 -21.27 -2.08 -2.86
C LYS A 58 -20.09 -2.21 -3.83
N LEU A 59 -19.13 -1.31 -3.73
CA LEU A 59 -17.89 -1.42 -4.50
C LEU A 59 -17.08 -2.63 -3.98
N ASP A 60 -16.24 -3.17 -4.87
CA ASP A 60 -15.38 -4.30 -4.52
C ASP A 60 -14.20 -3.88 -3.66
N LEU A 61 -13.68 -2.65 -3.85
CA LEU A 61 -12.51 -2.14 -3.14
C LEU A 61 -12.52 -0.61 -3.09
N LEU A 62 -12.16 -0.07 -1.93
CA LEU A 62 -11.80 1.33 -1.74
C LEU A 62 -10.32 1.44 -1.42
N THR A 63 -9.52 2.09 -2.27
CA THR A 63 -8.12 2.39 -1.98
C THR A 63 -7.98 3.79 -1.40
N ILE A 64 -7.37 3.90 -0.22
CA ILE A 64 -7.12 5.14 0.50
C ILE A 64 -5.61 5.42 0.44
N ASP A 65 -5.24 6.48 -0.28
CA ASP A 65 -3.85 6.83 -0.59
C ASP A 65 -3.44 8.10 0.16
N GLY A 66 -2.77 7.93 1.30
CA GLY A 66 -2.38 9.02 2.17
C GLY A 66 -1.20 9.86 1.64
N SER A 67 -0.90 10.98 2.30
CA SER A 67 0.28 11.80 1.99
C SER A 67 1.57 11.01 2.21
N GLY A 68 2.51 11.22 1.33
CA GLY A 68 3.64 10.35 1.02
C GLY A 68 3.37 9.48 -0.21
N GLY A 69 2.11 9.34 -0.65
CA GLY A 69 1.67 8.71 -1.88
C GLY A 69 0.82 9.65 -2.73
N GLY A 70 -0.42 9.85 -2.36
CA GLY A 70 -1.41 10.55 -3.15
C GLY A 70 -1.74 9.81 -4.46
N THR A 71 -2.75 10.23 -5.19
CA THR A 71 -3.02 9.63 -6.50
C THR A 71 -2.18 10.33 -7.57
N GLY A 72 -1.81 9.62 -8.65
CA GLY A 72 -1.04 10.18 -9.76
C GLY A 72 -1.72 11.34 -10.51
N MET A 73 -2.96 11.65 -10.18
CA MET A 73 -3.73 12.79 -10.69
C MET A 73 -3.81 13.96 -9.70
N SER A 74 -3.33 13.77 -8.48
CA SER A 74 -3.28 14.84 -7.48
C SER A 74 -2.20 15.84 -7.81
N PRO A 75 -2.40 17.12 -7.48
CA PRO A 75 -1.33 18.10 -7.50
C PRO A 75 -0.16 17.64 -6.61
N TRP A 76 1.05 18.01 -7.01
CA TRP A 76 2.27 17.64 -6.28
C TRP A 76 2.19 17.93 -4.77
N ASN A 77 1.69 19.11 -4.42
CA ASN A 77 1.57 19.51 -3.02
C ASN A 77 0.67 18.60 -2.19
N MET A 78 -0.35 17.98 -2.80
CA MET A 78 -1.23 17.03 -2.10
C MET A 78 -0.54 15.71 -1.75
N MET A 79 0.55 15.38 -2.45
CA MET A 79 1.33 14.19 -2.15
C MET A 79 2.37 14.43 -1.06
N GLU A 80 2.65 15.66 -0.69
CA GLU A 80 3.73 16.03 0.21
C GLU A 80 3.24 16.85 1.41
N SER A 81 2.89 18.11 1.21
CA SER A 81 2.71 19.06 2.31
C SER A 81 1.24 19.39 2.64
N TRP A 82 0.33 19.26 1.68
CA TRP A 82 -1.09 19.61 1.88
C TRP A 82 -1.99 18.38 2.10
N GLY A 83 -1.49 17.21 1.83
CA GLY A 83 -2.24 15.98 2.06
C GLY A 83 -2.19 15.55 3.51
N VAL A 84 -3.23 14.85 3.96
CA VAL A 84 -3.24 14.22 5.29
C VAL A 84 -2.20 13.10 5.33
N PRO A 85 -1.29 13.08 6.32
CA PRO A 85 -0.32 11.99 6.50
C PRO A 85 -1.01 10.63 6.55
N SER A 86 -0.38 9.63 5.91
CA SER A 86 -0.96 8.29 5.76
C SER A 86 -1.39 7.69 7.09
N ILE A 87 -0.59 7.80 8.13
CA ILE A 87 -0.91 7.22 9.45
C ILE A 87 -2.21 7.79 10.03
N LEU A 88 -2.42 9.10 9.94
CA LEU A 88 -3.62 9.77 10.44
C LEU A 88 -4.84 9.42 9.59
N LEU A 89 -4.68 9.48 8.26
CA LEU A 89 -5.75 9.15 7.32
C LEU A 89 -6.22 7.69 7.50
N HIS A 90 -5.27 6.76 7.64
CA HIS A 90 -5.56 5.34 7.82
C HIS A 90 -6.20 5.03 9.19
N ALA A 91 -5.75 5.70 10.25
CA ALA A 91 -6.36 5.59 11.57
C ALA A 91 -7.82 6.06 11.55
N LYS A 92 -8.09 7.20 10.91
CA LYS A 92 -9.45 7.73 10.75
C LYS A 92 -10.30 6.86 9.81
N ALA A 93 -9.71 6.25 8.80
CA ALA A 93 -10.42 5.30 7.95
C ALA A 93 -10.95 4.10 8.76
N TYR A 94 -10.15 3.55 9.67
CA TYR A 94 -10.58 2.52 10.59
C TYR A 94 -11.73 3.01 11.51
N GLU A 95 -11.59 4.19 12.11
CA GLU A 95 -12.59 4.77 12.99
C GLU A 95 -13.94 4.96 12.28
N TYR A 96 -13.92 5.51 11.05
CA TYR A 96 -15.15 5.72 10.27
C TYR A 96 -15.76 4.42 9.78
N ALA A 97 -14.95 3.44 9.41
CA ALA A 97 -15.42 2.09 9.07
C ALA A 97 -16.13 1.44 10.27
N LYS A 98 -15.52 1.49 11.45
CA LYS A 98 -16.11 0.99 12.70
C LYS A 98 -17.40 1.71 13.07
N LEU A 99 -17.45 3.03 12.88
CA LEU A 99 -18.67 3.82 13.09
C LEU A 99 -19.79 3.41 12.12
N LEU A 100 -19.45 3.15 10.86
CA LEU A 100 -20.43 2.72 9.86
C LEU A 100 -20.97 1.32 10.20
N GLU A 101 -20.09 0.40 10.58
CA GLU A 101 -20.46 -0.94 11.03
C GLU A 101 -21.34 -0.93 12.27
N SER A 102 -21.03 -0.08 13.26
CA SER A 102 -21.85 0.05 14.50
C SER A 102 -23.28 0.52 14.22
N LYS A 103 -23.53 1.14 13.07
CA LYS A 103 -24.88 1.50 12.56
C LYS A 103 -25.53 0.37 11.75
N GLY A 104 -24.99 -0.85 11.79
CA GLY A 104 -25.51 -2.01 11.07
C GLY A 104 -25.26 -1.98 9.54
N LYS A 105 -24.35 -1.13 9.06
CA LYS A 105 -24.03 -1.03 7.65
C LYS A 105 -22.85 -1.95 7.29
N THR A 106 -22.89 -2.53 6.10
CA THR A 106 -21.74 -3.25 5.53
C THR A 106 -20.65 -2.25 5.15
N VAL A 107 -19.40 -2.55 5.47
CA VAL A 107 -18.24 -1.74 5.11
C VAL A 107 -17.55 -2.34 3.89
N VAL A 108 -17.18 -1.49 2.93
CA VAL A 108 -16.40 -1.87 1.76
C VAL A 108 -15.02 -2.39 2.18
N ASN A 109 -14.49 -3.40 1.48
CA ASN A 109 -13.09 -3.79 1.64
C ASN A 109 -12.18 -2.63 1.27
N MET A 110 -11.15 -2.40 2.09
CA MET A 110 -10.22 -1.29 1.88
C MET A 110 -8.81 -1.78 1.52
N ALA A 111 -8.10 -0.92 0.81
CA ALA A 111 -6.67 -1.00 0.60
C ALA A 111 -6.01 0.29 1.09
N PHE A 112 -4.89 0.17 1.79
CA PHE A 112 -4.10 1.33 2.20
C PHE A 112 -2.89 1.53 1.28
N ALA A 113 -2.64 2.80 0.96
CA ALA A 113 -1.50 3.27 0.19
C ALA A 113 -0.98 4.58 0.77
N GLY A 114 0.22 4.99 0.39
CA GLY A 114 0.82 6.26 0.82
C GLY A 114 2.16 6.08 1.52
N GLY A 115 3.25 6.07 0.74
CA GLY A 115 4.62 6.02 1.26
C GLY A 115 5.06 4.66 1.82
N ILE A 116 4.31 3.60 1.62
CA ILE A 116 4.65 2.26 2.09
C ILE A 116 5.74 1.65 1.19
N ALA A 117 6.83 1.18 1.80
CA ALA A 117 8.00 0.68 1.08
C ALA A 117 8.69 -0.53 1.74
N LYS A 118 8.33 -0.86 2.99
CA LYS A 118 8.97 -1.89 3.79
C LYS A 118 7.96 -2.88 4.37
N GLU A 119 8.41 -4.08 4.67
CA GLU A 119 7.62 -5.17 5.22
C GLU A 119 6.96 -4.84 6.56
N ASP A 120 7.65 -4.12 7.44
CA ASP A 120 7.09 -3.67 8.72
C ASP A 120 5.99 -2.61 8.54
N GLN A 121 6.11 -1.75 7.54
CA GLN A 121 5.07 -0.79 7.19
C GLN A 121 3.84 -1.50 6.61
N ILE A 122 4.03 -2.56 5.81
CA ILE A 122 2.95 -3.41 5.32
C ILE A 122 2.21 -4.04 6.50
N PHE A 123 2.93 -4.68 7.41
CA PHE A 123 2.35 -5.30 8.61
C PHE A 123 1.56 -4.30 9.45
N LYS A 124 2.18 -3.15 9.78
CA LYS A 124 1.56 -2.09 10.58
C LYS A 124 0.31 -1.51 9.93
N ALA A 125 0.33 -1.31 8.61
CA ALA A 125 -0.82 -0.77 7.88
C ALA A 125 -1.98 -1.77 7.83
N LEU A 126 -1.71 -3.07 7.64
CA LEU A 126 -2.72 -4.12 7.75
C LEU A 126 -3.32 -4.16 9.16
N ALA A 127 -2.47 -4.17 10.18
CA ALA A 127 -2.92 -4.19 11.58
C ALA A 127 -3.74 -2.94 11.93
N LEU A 128 -3.29 -1.74 11.56
CA LEU A 128 -3.98 -0.48 11.84
C LEU A 128 -5.41 -0.45 11.28
N GLY A 129 -5.61 -1.03 10.08
CA GLY A 129 -6.90 -1.03 9.38
C GLY A 129 -7.74 -2.30 9.56
N ALA A 130 -7.24 -3.30 10.31
CA ALA A 130 -7.97 -4.56 10.50
C ALA A 130 -9.30 -4.37 11.27
N PRO A 131 -10.40 -5.06 10.88
CA PRO A 131 -10.48 -6.10 9.86
C PRO A 131 -10.83 -5.60 8.46
N TYR A 132 -10.96 -4.29 8.22
CA TYR A 132 -11.50 -3.72 6.98
C TYR A 132 -10.48 -3.67 5.85
N VAL A 133 -9.19 -3.55 6.17
CA VAL A 133 -8.11 -3.48 5.19
C VAL A 133 -7.64 -4.87 4.79
N LYS A 134 -7.68 -5.14 3.49
CA LYS A 134 -7.36 -6.44 2.91
C LYS A 134 -6.10 -6.40 2.04
N LEU A 135 -5.70 -5.21 1.60
CA LEU A 135 -4.60 -5.02 0.65
C LEU A 135 -3.75 -3.81 1.04
N ILE A 136 -2.47 -3.89 0.71
CA ILE A 136 -1.56 -2.76 0.77
C ILE A 136 -1.06 -2.45 -0.65
N CYS A 137 -1.16 -1.18 -1.03
CA CYS A 137 -0.73 -0.73 -2.34
C CYS A 137 0.62 -0.01 -2.24
N MET A 138 1.53 -0.40 -3.11
CA MET A 138 2.85 0.18 -3.23
C MET A 138 3.04 0.66 -4.68
N GLY A 139 3.39 1.92 -4.86
CA GLY A 139 3.61 2.52 -6.18
C GLY A 139 5.11 2.70 -6.47
N ARG A 140 5.62 3.89 -6.16
CA ARG A 140 7.00 4.29 -6.46
C ARG A 140 8.05 3.35 -5.90
N SER A 141 7.84 2.76 -4.73
CA SER A 141 8.75 1.79 -4.13
C SER A 141 8.99 0.54 -5.00
N LEU A 142 7.99 0.10 -5.77
CA LEU A 142 8.14 -1.00 -6.73
C LEU A 142 8.69 -0.53 -8.09
N MET A 143 8.52 0.74 -8.44
CA MET A 143 9.08 1.30 -9.67
C MET A 143 10.61 1.46 -9.60
N ILE A 144 11.15 1.83 -8.43
CA ILE A 144 12.59 2.08 -8.24
C ILE A 144 13.43 0.87 -8.67
N PRO A 145 13.21 -0.36 -8.18
CA PRO A 145 13.99 -1.51 -8.61
C PRO A 145 13.81 -1.81 -10.10
N GLY A 146 12.62 -1.57 -10.66
CA GLY A 146 12.39 -1.72 -12.10
C GLY A 146 13.28 -0.79 -12.93
N TYR A 147 13.34 0.48 -12.60
CA TYR A 147 14.23 1.44 -13.26
C TYR A 147 15.71 1.12 -13.02
N LEU A 148 16.09 0.79 -11.80
CA LEU A 148 17.46 0.41 -11.47
C LEU A 148 17.90 -0.83 -12.28
N GLY A 149 17.07 -1.86 -12.32
CA GLY A 149 17.36 -3.06 -13.11
C GLY A 149 17.49 -2.78 -14.60
N SER A 150 16.64 -1.90 -15.15
CA SER A 150 16.74 -1.47 -16.54
C SER A 150 18.05 -0.70 -16.82
N ASN A 151 18.46 0.17 -15.91
CA ASN A 151 19.74 0.89 -16.04
C ASN A 151 20.93 -0.06 -15.96
N ILE A 152 20.90 -1.03 -15.04
CA ILE A 152 21.92 -2.07 -14.94
C ILE A 152 21.99 -2.88 -16.26
N GLU A 153 20.85 -3.22 -16.84
CA GLU A 153 20.78 -3.93 -18.12
C GLU A 153 21.43 -3.12 -19.25
N GLY A 154 21.20 -1.81 -19.30
CA GLY A 154 21.84 -0.92 -20.29
C GLY A 154 23.35 -0.81 -20.12
N VAL A 155 23.88 -0.90 -18.89
CA VAL A 155 25.34 -0.90 -18.63
C VAL A 155 25.97 -2.25 -19.02
N ILE A 156 25.32 -3.36 -18.64
CA ILE A 156 25.83 -4.71 -18.92
C ILE A 156 25.69 -5.05 -20.42
N ASN A 157 24.62 -4.58 -21.05
CA ASN A 157 24.34 -4.80 -22.47
C ASN A 157 24.18 -3.48 -23.20
N PRO A 158 25.30 -2.90 -23.73
CA PRO A 158 25.28 -1.59 -24.39
C PRO A 158 24.34 -1.51 -25.60
N SER A 159 24.04 -2.62 -26.26
CA SER A 159 23.10 -2.64 -27.40
C SER A 159 21.64 -2.33 -26.97
N LYS A 160 21.31 -2.46 -25.70
CA LYS A 160 20.01 -2.12 -25.12
C LYS A 160 19.96 -0.70 -24.55
N LYS A 161 21.11 -0.02 -24.41
CA LYS A 161 21.20 1.29 -23.72
C LYS A 161 20.30 2.34 -24.37
N GLU A 162 20.18 2.37 -25.70
CA GLU A 162 19.31 3.32 -26.42
C GLU A 162 17.80 3.09 -26.16
N GLN A 163 17.42 1.87 -25.79
CA GLN A 163 16.02 1.49 -25.50
C GLN A 163 15.65 1.75 -24.04
N LEU A 164 16.64 2.00 -23.20
CA LEU A 164 16.49 2.14 -21.75
C LEU A 164 16.76 3.59 -21.35
N ASN A 165 15.79 4.23 -20.69
CA ASN A 165 15.94 5.57 -20.15
C ASN A 165 16.87 5.56 -18.93
N GLY A 166 18.18 5.58 -19.15
CA GLY A 166 19.17 5.63 -18.08
C GLY A 166 20.43 6.38 -18.55
N ASN A 167 21.02 7.18 -17.66
CA ASN A 167 22.22 7.98 -17.90
C ASN A 167 23.46 7.40 -17.21
N TRP A 168 23.47 6.12 -16.92
CA TRP A 168 24.58 5.51 -16.21
C TRP A 168 25.58 4.93 -17.21
N ASP A 169 26.78 5.46 -17.18
CA ASP A 169 27.90 4.92 -17.95
C ASP A 169 28.56 3.76 -17.22
N ASP A 170 28.48 3.76 -15.88
CA ASP A 170 29.05 2.74 -15.01
C ASP A 170 28.02 2.24 -13.97
N LEU A 171 28.22 1.02 -13.47
CA LEU A 171 27.49 0.52 -12.33
C LEU A 171 27.87 1.30 -11.06
N PRO A 172 26.89 1.77 -10.25
CA PRO A 172 27.18 2.43 -8.98
C PRO A 172 28.02 1.54 -8.07
N LYS A 173 28.92 2.13 -7.29
CA LYS A 173 29.75 1.41 -6.30
C LYS A 173 28.92 0.57 -5.32
N THR A 174 27.72 1.01 -5.01
CA THR A 174 26.78 0.26 -4.17
C THR A 174 26.25 -1.01 -4.82
N VAL A 175 26.26 -1.09 -6.14
CA VAL A 175 25.86 -2.27 -6.90
C VAL A 175 27.07 -3.18 -7.14
N THR A 176 28.21 -2.61 -7.55
CA THR A 176 29.43 -3.37 -7.87
C THR A 176 30.01 -4.16 -6.71
N LYS A 177 29.69 -3.76 -5.46
CA LYS A 177 30.06 -4.56 -4.28
C LYS A 177 29.39 -5.95 -4.22
N TYR A 178 28.32 -6.15 -4.97
CA TYR A 178 27.61 -7.45 -5.05
C TYR A 178 28.04 -8.27 -6.25
N GLY A 179 28.72 -7.66 -7.23
CA GLY A 179 29.18 -8.29 -8.45
C GLY A 179 28.99 -7.44 -9.68
N SER A 180 29.24 -8.05 -10.84
CA SER A 180 29.14 -7.41 -12.16
C SER A 180 28.18 -8.13 -13.11
N THR A 181 27.64 -9.27 -12.70
CA THR A 181 26.69 -10.05 -13.49
C THR A 181 25.29 -10.01 -12.88
N PRO A 182 24.23 -10.21 -13.67
CA PRO A 182 22.86 -10.27 -13.16
C PRO A 182 22.67 -11.29 -12.04
N GLU A 183 23.34 -12.43 -12.14
CA GLU A 183 23.32 -13.52 -11.18
C GLU A 183 23.85 -13.11 -9.80
N GLU A 184 24.87 -12.26 -9.80
CA GLU A 184 25.50 -11.76 -8.57
C GLU A 184 24.72 -10.58 -7.97
N ILE A 185 24.13 -9.74 -8.81
CA ILE A 185 23.47 -8.49 -8.40
C ILE A 185 22.05 -8.75 -7.85
N PHE A 186 21.30 -9.66 -8.50
CA PHE A 186 19.89 -9.90 -8.16
C PHE A 186 19.71 -11.23 -7.42
N ALA A 187 19.48 -11.18 -6.13
CA ALA A 187 19.27 -12.37 -5.29
C ALA A 187 18.15 -13.29 -5.80
N GLY A 188 17.10 -12.73 -6.45
CA GLY A 188 16.00 -13.49 -7.04
C GLY A 188 16.29 -14.09 -8.42
N TYR A 189 17.50 -13.92 -8.99
CA TYR A 189 17.81 -14.36 -10.37
C TYR A 189 17.55 -15.84 -10.57
N TYR A 190 18.12 -16.68 -9.73
CA TYR A 190 17.99 -18.14 -9.84
C TYR A 190 16.57 -18.65 -9.56
N ASP A 191 15.82 -17.96 -8.73
CA ASP A 191 14.41 -18.30 -8.48
C ASP A 191 13.55 -18.02 -9.70
N VAL A 192 13.78 -16.88 -10.37
CA VAL A 192 13.12 -16.57 -11.65
C VAL A 192 13.52 -17.60 -12.70
N GLN A 193 14.82 -17.90 -12.85
CA GLN A 193 15.31 -18.89 -13.79
C GLN A 193 14.68 -20.29 -13.56
N LYS A 194 14.52 -20.69 -12.32
CA LYS A 194 13.85 -21.95 -11.97
C LYS A 194 12.39 -21.99 -12.41
N LYS A 195 11.71 -20.85 -12.35
CA LYS A 195 10.29 -20.72 -12.71
C LYS A 195 10.06 -20.68 -14.22
N VAL A 196 10.90 -19.96 -14.97
CA VAL A 196 10.70 -19.73 -16.40
C VAL A 196 11.58 -20.63 -17.30
N GLY A 197 12.66 -21.19 -16.77
CA GLY A 197 13.66 -21.98 -17.52
C GLY A 197 14.81 -21.12 -18.04
N LYS A 198 15.94 -21.79 -18.33
CA LYS A 198 17.18 -21.12 -18.76
C LYS A 198 17.05 -20.38 -20.07
N ASP A 199 16.31 -20.93 -21.02
CA ASP A 199 16.17 -20.33 -22.34
C ASP A 199 15.29 -19.09 -22.32
N GLU A 200 14.19 -19.13 -21.58
CA GLU A 200 13.26 -18.01 -21.43
C GLU A 200 13.89 -16.87 -20.60
N MET A 201 14.83 -17.20 -19.71
CA MET A 201 15.52 -16.19 -18.90
C MET A 201 16.18 -15.08 -19.71
N LYS A 202 16.59 -15.37 -20.94
CA LYS A 202 17.20 -14.37 -21.88
C LYS A 202 16.20 -13.29 -22.29
N ASN A 203 14.91 -13.60 -22.25
CA ASN A 203 13.82 -12.71 -22.64
C ASN A 203 13.28 -11.90 -21.46
N ILE A 204 13.65 -12.22 -20.22
CA ILE A 204 13.20 -11.52 -19.01
C ILE A 204 14.04 -10.25 -18.82
N PRO A 205 13.46 -9.04 -18.82
CA PRO A 205 14.18 -7.81 -18.54
C PRO A 205 14.75 -7.80 -17.12
N LEU A 206 15.94 -7.25 -16.91
CA LEU A 206 16.55 -7.16 -15.57
C LEU A 206 15.70 -6.30 -14.62
N GLY A 207 14.97 -5.32 -15.14
CA GLY A 207 13.99 -4.57 -14.35
C GLY A 207 12.90 -5.44 -13.74
N ALA A 208 12.41 -6.46 -14.45
CA ALA A 208 11.44 -7.42 -13.93
C ALA A 208 12.04 -8.31 -12.83
N ILE A 209 13.29 -8.75 -13.01
CA ILE A 209 14.02 -9.52 -11.99
C ILE A 209 14.24 -8.70 -10.71
N ALA A 210 14.57 -7.42 -10.88
CA ALA A 210 14.74 -6.50 -9.75
C ALA A 210 13.43 -6.29 -8.96
N VAL A 211 12.31 -6.12 -9.65
CA VAL A 211 10.98 -6.03 -9.01
C VAL A 211 10.64 -7.33 -8.29
N TYR A 212 10.86 -8.47 -8.95
CA TYR A 212 10.66 -9.79 -8.33
C TYR A 212 11.49 -9.94 -7.04
N THR A 213 12.77 -9.58 -7.09
CA THR A 213 13.68 -9.66 -5.94
C THR A 213 13.18 -8.81 -4.76
N LEU A 214 12.67 -7.60 -5.03
CA LEU A 214 12.07 -6.77 -3.96
C LEU A 214 10.79 -7.39 -3.42
N CYS A 215 9.89 -7.88 -4.27
CA CYS A 215 8.64 -8.50 -3.85
C CYS A 215 8.90 -9.75 -2.98
N ASP A 216 9.87 -10.58 -3.37
CA ASP A 216 10.27 -11.77 -2.61
C ASP A 216 10.82 -11.39 -1.22
N LYS A 217 11.72 -10.39 -1.18
CA LYS A 217 12.24 -9.84 0.08
C LYS A 217 11.13 -9.33 0.99
N LEU A 218 10.19 -8.54 0.46
CA LEU A 218 9.07 -8.00 1.24
C LEU A 218 8.14 -9.12 1.74
N GLY A 219 7.89 -10.12 0.89
CA GLY A 219 7.09 -11.29 1.26
C GLY A 219 7.73 -12.10 2.38
N ALA A 220 9.02 -12.41 2.26
CA ALA A 220 9.77 -13.12 3.30
C ALA A 220 9.82 -12.33 4.61
N GLY A 221 10.08 -11.02 4.55
CA GLY A 221 10.10 -10.15 5.73
C GLY A 221 8.73 -10.06 6.41
N LEU A 222 7.65 -9.96 5.64
CA LEU A 222 6.29 -9.97 6.18
C LEU A 222 5.98 -11.31 6.87
N GLN A 223 6.35 -12.43 6.25
CA GLN A 223 6.19 -13.77 6.86
C GLN A 223 6.96 -13.89 8.18
N GLN A 224 8.18 -13.35 8.26
CA GLN A 224 8.97 -13.35 9.50
C GLN A 224 8.28 -12.52 10.61
N LEU A 225 7.75 -11.34 10.30
CA LEU A 225 7.00 -10.53 11.26
C LEU A 225 5.73 -11.24 11.73
N MET A 226 5.00 -11.86 10.82
CA MET A 226 3.81 -12.65 11.14
C MET A 226 4.16 -13.85 12.02
N ALA A 227 5.21 -14.62 11.67
CA ALA A 227 5.65 -15.77 12.45
C ALA A 227 6.10 -15.36 13.87
N GLY A 228 6.78 -14.22 14.01
CA GLY A 228 7.15 -13.65 15.30
C GLY A 228 5.94 -13.37 16.19
N ASN A 229 4.81 -13.00 15.60
CA ASN A 229 3.52 -12.80 16.26
C ASN A 229 2.65 -14.07 16.29
N ARG A 230 3.17 -15.22 15.83
CA ARG A 230 2.45 -16.50 15.72
C ARG A 230 1.20 -16.43 14.85
N ILE A 231 1.23 -15.59 13.82
CA ILE A 231 0.18 -15.40 12.82
C ILE A 231 0.64 -16.05 11.51
N PHE A 232 -0.15 -16.97 10.98
CA PHE A 232 0.21 -17.75 9.77
C PHE A 232 -0.70 -17.46 8.57
N LYS A 233 -1.66 -16.53 8.74
CA LYS A 233 -2.53 -16.02 7.67
C LYS A 233 -2.72 -14.53 7.87
N THR A 234 -2.75 -13.77 6.78
CA THR A 234 -2.91 -12.30 6.81
C THR A 234 -4.21 -11.85 7.47
N GLU A 235 -5.27 -12.67 7.38
CA GLU A 235 -6.56 -12.41 8.02
C GLU A 235 -6.50 -12.45 9.57
N GLY A 236 -5.46 -13.07 10.12
CA GLY A 236 -5.21 -13.11 11.55
C GLY A 236 -4.50 -11.87 12.10
N ILE A 237 -4.05 -10.96 11.24
CA ILE A 237 -3.44 -9.71 11.68
C ILE A 237 -4.55 -8.80 12.22
N THR A 238 -4.38 -8.34 13.46
CA THR A 238 -5.32 -7.44 14.13
C THR A 238 -4.60 -6.22 14.71
N ARG A 239 -5.36 -5.29 15.28
CA ARG A 239 -4.79 -4.12 15.94
C ARG A 239 -4.02 -4.43 17.22
N ASN A 240 -4.15 -5.65 17.76
CA ASN A 240 -3.50 -6.08 19.00
C ASN A 240 -2.01 -6.39 18.82
N GLU A 241 -1.52 -6.54 17.58
CA GLU A 241 -0.13 -6.84 17.26
C GLU A 241 0.75 -5.59 17.11
N ILE A 242 0.14 -4.40 17.22
CA ILE A 242 0.87 -3.13 17.13
C ILE A 242 0.64 -2.27 18.37
N PHE A 243 1.63 -1.48 18.71
CA PHE A 243 1.61 -0.58 19.85
C PHE A 243 2.13 0.80 19.47
N SER A 244 1.63 1.82 20.15
CA SER A 244 2.16 3.18 20.03
C SER A 244 3.43 3.32 20.86
N ALA A 245 4.43 3.99 20.29
CA ALA A 245 5.71 4.26 20.95
C ALA A 245 5.70 5.57 21.76
N ASN A 246 4.64 6.37 21.63
CA ASN A 246 4.44 7.62 22.35
C ASN A 246 2.93 7.93 22.47
N ARG A 247 2.60 8.85 23.38
CA ARG A 247 1.21 9.23 23.67
C ARG A 247 0.50 9.97 22.55
N GLU A 248 1.23 10.72 21.76
CA GLU A 248 0.67 11.43 20.60
C GLU A 248 0.16 10.42 19.56
N THR A 249 0.97 9.42 19.22
CA THR A 249 0.55 8.35 18.30
C THR A 249 -0.64 7.56 18.86
N GLU A 250 -0.68 7.29 20.17
CA GLU A 250 -1.83 6.66 20.81
C GLU A 250 -3.11 7.48 20.62
N ALA A 251 -3.04 8.78 20.93
CA ALA A 251 -4.19 9.69 20.82
C ALA A 251 -4.74 9.76 19.37
N GLU A 252 -3.84 9.81 18.40
CA GLU A 252 -4.21 9.94 16.98
C GLU A 252 -4.69 8.64 16.33
N THR A 253 -4.18 7.50 16.77
CA THR A 253 -4.46 6.20 16.13
C THR A 253 -5.41 5.30 16.91
N GLY A 254 -5.59 5.57 18.19
CA GLY A 254 -6.29 4.67 19.12
C GLY A 254 -5.57 3.34 19.32
N ILE A 255 -4.27 3.26 18.97
CA ILE A 255 -3.41 2.12 19.28
C ILE A 255 -2.77 2.36 20.64
N PRO A 256 -2.92 1.45 21.62
CA PRO A 256 -2.48 1.71 22.97
C PRO A 256 -0.96 1.85 23.10
N PHE A 257 -0.54 2.64 24.07
CA PHE A 257 0.87 2.81 24.38
C PHE A 257 1.45 1.53 24.96
N ILE A 258 2.63 1.14 24.50
CA ILE A 258 3.19 -0.21 24.75
C ILE A 258 3.30 -0.54 26.25
N THR A 259 3.75 0.40 27.09
CA THR A 259 3.93 0.13 28.52
C THR A 259 2.61 -0.07 29.26
N ASP A 260 1.54 0.63 28.86
CA ASP A 260 0.23 0.49 29.52
C ASP A 260 -0.34 -0.92 29.36
N VAL A 261 -0.14 -1.54 28.20
CA VAL A 261 -0.67 -2.88 27.92
C VAL A 261 0.18 -3.99 28.52
N GLN A 262 1.51 -3.81 28.53
CA GLN A 262 2.45 -4.87 28.91
C GLN A 262 2.89 -4.80 30.37
N ASP A 263 2.92 -3.61 30.96
CA ASP A 263 3.41 -3.42 32.33
C ASP A 263 2.54 -4.10 33.38
N GLU A 264 1.21 -4.05 33.24
CA GLU A 264 0.29 -4.75 34.16
C GLU A 264 0.51 -6.27 34.15
N LYS A 265 0.62 -6.85 32.94
CA LYS A 265 0.92 -8.28 32.78
C LYS A 265 2.29 -8.65 33.34
N ALA A 266 3.29 -7.80 33.12
CA ALA A 266 4.62 -8.02 33.67
C ALA A 266 4.62 -8.01 35.21
N LYS A 267 3.94 -7.06 35.83
CA LYS A 267 3.76 -6.97 37.29
C LYS A 267 3.00 -8.17 37.86
N GLU A 268 1.96 -8.62 37.17
CA GLU A 268 1.22 -9.82 37.56
C GLU A 268 2.11 -11.07 37.57
N ILE A 269 2.95 -11.23 36.55
CA ILE A 269 3.93 -12.36 36.48
C ILE A 269 4.91 -12.29 37.63
N LEU A 270 5.40 -11.09 37.95
CA LEU A 270 6.40 -10.90 39.03
C LEU A 270 5.79 -11.01 40.44
N SER A 271 4.49 -10.91 40.56
CA SER A 271 3.78 -11.02 41.87
C SER A 271 3.43 -12.48 42.23
N LYS A 272 3.56 -13.40 41.30
CA LYS A 272 3.37 -14.86 41.50
C LYS A 272 4.68 -15.55 41.87
#